data_9cea3ea5122e470e5eb19b4cff9019d7
#
_entry.id   9cea3ea5122e470e5eb19b4cff9019d7
#
_cell.length_a   1.000
_cell.length_b   1.000
_cell.length_c   1.000
_cell.angle_alpha   90.00
_cell.angle_beta   90.00
_cell.angle_gamma   90.00
#
_symmetry.space_group_name_H-M   'P 1'
#
loop_
_entity.id
_entity.type
_entity.pdbx_description
1 polymer ?
#
loop_
_entity_poly.entity_id
_entity_poly.type
_entity_poly.pdbx_seq_one_letter_code
_entity_poly.pdbx_strand_id
1 'polypeptide(L)'
;GESLLNDAAGIISFKIAVGVLVTGAFFFFFAVQLFLIASIGGAVVGLLIGMALVRFRLTLMRRGYENINMFTIIQLLTPFVTYLIAELFHASGIIAAVVAGLVHGFERDRIMQVRTQLQMSYNHTWNILGYVLNGFVFSILGFLVPEVIIKIIKTEPHNLIFLIGITIVVALAVYLFRFVWVYVLYPYFYLAISPFQKMMTKNDD
;
A
#
# COMPACT_ATOMS: atom_id res chain seq x y z
N GLY A 1 -5.27 2.87 6.16
CA GLY A 1 -4.37 1.70 6.24
C GLY A 1 -4.92 0.41 5.64
N GLU A 2 -6.21 0.15 5.73
CA GLU A 2 -6.80 -1.13 5.30
C GLU A 2 -6.71 -1.35 3.77
N SER A 3 -6.93 -0.32 2.99
CA SER A 3 -6.83 -0.37 1.52
C SER A 3 -5.41 -0.70 1.03
N LEU A 4 -4.38 -0.14 1.66
CA LEU A 4 -2.99 -0.30 1.24
C LEU A 4 -2.46 -1.74 1.34
N LEU A 5 -2.85 -2.47 2.40
CA LEU A 5 -2.45 -3.88 2.55
C LEU A 5 -3.14 -4.77 1.52
N ASN A 6 -4.40 -4.47 1.21
CA ASN A 6 -5.16 -5.19 0.20
C ASN A 6 -4.57 -4.98 -1.20
N ASP A 7 -4.20 -3.74 -1.54
CA ASP A 7 -3.57 -3.39 -2.82
C ASP A 7 -2.20 -4.08 -2.97
N ALA A 8 -1.39 -4.09 -1.90
CA ALA A 8 -0.10 -4.78 -1.90
C ALA A 8 -0.26 -6.30 -2.09
N ALA A 9 -1.21 -6.93 -1.40
CA ALA A 9 -1.51 -8.35 -1.56
C ALA A 9 -2.01 -8.67 -2.97
N GLY A 10 -2.86 -7.81 -3.55
CA GLY A 10 -3.35 -7.94 -4.91
C GLY A 10 -2.24 -7.92 -5.95
N ILE A 11 -1.29 -6.98 -5.83
CA ILE A 11 -0.17 -6.86 -6.77
C ILE A 11 0.78 -8.07 -6.68
N ILE A 12 1.07 -8.56 -5.47
CA ILE A 12 1.92 -9.74 -5.30
C ILE A 12 1.24 -10.97 -5.88
N SER A 13 -0.05 -11.16 -5.60
CA SER A 13 -0.84 -12.28 -6.15
C SER A 13 -0.88 -12.22 -7.68
N PHE A 14 -1.03 -11.03 -8.26
CA PHE A 14 -0.98 -10.83 -9.70
C PHE A 14 0.38 -11.20 -10.30
N LYS A 15 1.50 -10.74 -9.69
CA LYS A 15 2.85 -11.11 -10.13
C LYS A 15 3.05 -12.63 -10.14
N ILE A 16 2.56 -13.32 -9.10
CA ILE A 16 2.62 -14.79 -9.00
C ILE A 16 1.79 -15.44 -10.10
N ALA A 17 0.56 -14.96 -10.32
CA ALA A 17 -0.32 -15.49 -11.36
C ALA A 17 0.29 -15.35 -12.77
N VAL A 18 0.89 -14.19 -13.07
CA VAL A 18 1.60 -13.97 -14.34
C VAL A 18 2.82 -14.91 -14.45
N GLY A 19 3.59 -15.09 -13.38
CA GLY A 19 4.71 -16.02 -13.35
C GLY A 19 4.28 -17.46 -13.67
N VAL A 20 3.17 -17.91 -13.12
CA VAL A 20 2.57 -19.23 -13.41
C VAL A 20 2.14 -19.35 -14.86
N LEU A 21 1.52 -18.32 -15.43
CA LEU A 21 1.12 -18.33 -16.84
C LEU A 21 2.31 -18.43 -17.79
N VAL A 22 3.41 -17.76 -17.45
CA VAL A 22 4.64 -17.76 -18.27
C VAL A 22 5.39 -19.10 -18.17
N THR A 23 5.43 -19.71 -16.98
CA THR A 23 6.16 -20.97 -16.74
C THR A 23 5.35 -22.21 -17.07
N GLY A 24 4.02 -22.09 -17.21
CA GLY A 24 3.10 -23.20 -17.47
C GLY A 24 2.95 -24.21 -16.32
N ALA A 25 3.60 -23.98 -15.17
CA ALA A 25 3.60 -24.86 -14.02
C ALA A 25 3.03 -24.15 -12.78
N PHE A 26 1.90 -24.64 -12.28
CA PHE A 26 1.30 -24.15 -11.04
C PHE A 26 1.64 -25.08 -9.88
N PHE A 27 2.56 -24.65 -9.04
CA PHE A 27 2.82 -25.30 -7.75
C PHE A 27 2.27 -24.41 -6.63
N PHE A 28 1.10 -24.74 -6.12
CA PHE A 28 0.42 -23.99 -5.06
C PHE A 28 1.34 -23.71 -3.86
N PHE A 29 2.05 -24.72 -3.38
CA PHE A 29 2.99 -24.59 -2.26
C PHE A 29 4.11 -23.58 -2.56
N PHE A 30 4.65 -23.59 -3.75
CA PHE A 30 5.71 -22.67 -4.16
C PHE A 30 5.18 -21.22 -4.27
N ALA A 31 3.98 -21.06 -4.81
CA ALA A 31 3.33 -19.75 -4.89
C ALA A 31 3.05 -19.13 -3.49
N VAL A 32 2.54 -19.94 -2.56
CA VAL A 32 2.32 -19.53 -1.17
C VAL A 32 3.64 -19.21 -0.47
N GLN A 33 4.66 -20.02 -0.66
CA GLN A 33 5.98 -19.78 -0.10
C GLN A 33 6.59 -18.46 -0.58
N LEU A 34 6.56 -18.20 -1.89
CA LEU A 34 7.01 -16.93 -2.47
C LEU A 34 6.23 -15.74 -1.92
N PHE A 35 4.91 -15.87 -1.81
CA PHE A 35 4.06 -14.83 -1.24
C PHE A 35 4.44 -14.52 0.20
N LEU A 36 4.62 -15.54 1.03
CA LEU A 36 4.98 -15.37 2.45
C LEU A 36 6.37 -14.76 2.59
N ILE A 37 7.36 -15.25 1.85
CA ILE A 37 8.74 -14.72 1.89
C ILE A 37 8.75 -13.25 1.46
N ALA A 38 8.10 -12.91 0.34
CA ALA A 38 8.03 -11.53 -0.13
C ALA A 38 7.32 -10.61 0.87
N SER A 39 6.22 -11.09 1.48
CA SER A 39 5.40 -10.29 2.40
C SER A 39 6.10 -10.09 3.74
N ILE A 40 6.58 -11.17 4.36
CA ILE A 40 7.28 -11.11 5.65
C ILE A 40 8.62 -10.38 5.50
N GLY A 41 9.38 -10.69 4.45
CA GLY A 41 10.62 -10.00 4.13
C GLY A 41 10.40 -8.50 3.93
N GLY A 42 9.37 -8.13 3.17
CA GLY A 42 8.97 -6.73 2.97
C GLY A 42 8.62 -6.04 4.29
N ALA A 43 7.84 -6.69 5.14
CA ALA A 43 7.45 -6.16 6.45
C ALA A 43 8.68 -5.94 7.36
N VAL A 44 9.58 -6.91 7.43
CA VAL A 44 10.82 -6.80 8.25
C VAL A 44 11.72 -5.68 7.74
N VAL A 45 11.99 -5.64 6.44
CA VAL A 45 12.81 -4.57 5.83
C VAL A 45 12.17 -3.20 6.05
N GLY A 46 10.85 -3.08 5.84
CA GLY A 46 10.11 -1.84 6.07
C GLY A 46 10.16 -1.36 7.51
N LEU A 47 10.05 -2.28 8.47
CA LEU A 47 10.16 -2.00 9.89
C LEU A 47 11.56 -1.49 10.25
N LEU A 48 12.61 -2.17 9.80
CA LEU A 48 14.01 -1.80 10.08
C LEU A 48 14.36 -0.43 9.50
N ILE A 49 14.03 -0.20 8.22
CA ILE A 49 14.30 1.08 7.56
C ILE A 49 13.45 2.19 8.15
N GLY A 50 12.16 1.93 8.41
CA GLY A 50 11.27 2.88 9.05
C GLY A 50 11.81 3.33 10.41
N MET A 51 12.23 2.40 11.26
CA MET A 51 12.85 2.71 12.55
C MET A 51 14.18 3.47 12.41
N ALA A 52 15.02 3.08 11.46
CA ALA A 52 16.30 3.77 11.19
C ALA A 52 16.07 5.24 10.77
N LEU A 53 15.13 5.47 9.87
CA LEU A 53 14.78 6.83 9.41
C LEU A 53 14.15 7.68 10.51
N VAL A 54 13.28 7.09 11.34
CA VAL A 54 12.72 7.78 12.52
C VAL A 54 13.83 8.16 13.48
N ARG A 55 14.74 7.24 13.82
CA ARG A 55 15.89 7.54 14.70
C ARG A 55 16.80 8.60 14.10
N PHE A 56 17.07 8.53 12.81
CA PHE A 56 17.85 9.55 12.10
C PHE A 56 17.21 10.94 12.22
N ARG A 57 15.91 11.03 11.98
CA ARG A 57 15.13 12.27 12.11
C ARG A 57 15.18 12.83 13.54
N LEU A 58 14.96 11.96 14.55
CA LEU A 58 15.05 12.37 15.95
C LEU A 58 16.43 12.87 16.36
N THR A 59 17.48 12.25 15.82
CA THR A 59 18.87 12.67 16.08
C THR A 59 19.14 14.05 15.48
N LEU A 60 18.64 14.34 14.27
CA LEU A 60 18.73 15.65 13.66
C LEU A 60 18.01 16.72 14.47
N MET A 61 16.79 16.42 14.94
CA MET A 61 16.02 17.33 15.81
C MET A 61 16.76 17.63 17.11
N ARG A 62 17.36 16.61 17.74
CA ARG A 62 18.15 16.78 18.97
C ARG A 62 19.41 17.63 18.77
N ARG A 63 19.96 17.67 17.56
CA ARG A 63 21.12 18.49 17.19
C ARG A 63 20.74 19.93 16.78
N GLY A 64 19.47 20.33 16.91
CA GLY A 64 19.00 21.67 16.60
C GLY A 64 18.71 21.95 15.12
N TYR A 65 18.69 20.91 14.27
CA TYR A 65 18.30 21.06 12.87
C TYR A 65 16.77 21.05 12.82
N GLU A 66 16.14 22.23 12.81
CA GLU A 66 14.66 22.37 12.85
C GLU A 66 14.08 22.85 11.51
N ASN A 67 14.68 22.51 10.39
CA ASN A 67 14.19 22.93 9.09
C ASN A 67 13.03 22.04 8.62
N ILE A 68 11.82 22.65 8.54
CA ILE A 68 10.56 21.99 8.13
C ILE A 68 10.71 21.37 6.75
N ASN A 69 11.34 22.06 5.80
CA ASN A 69 11.51 21.60 4.43
C ASN A 69 12.37 20.32 4.36
N MET A 70 13.44 20.26 5.16
CA MET A 70 14.31 19.11 5.23
C MET A 70 13.55 17.85 5.72
N PHE A 71 12.73 18.00 6.77
CA PHE A 71 11.93 16.88 7.28
C PHE A 71 10.86 16.43 6.29
N THR A 72 10.25 17.34 5.56
CA THR A 72 9.28 17.04 4.50
C THR A 72 9.94 16.25 3.37
N ILE A 73 11.15 16.64 2.93
CA ILE A 73 11.91 15.93 1.88
C ILE A 73 12.29 14.53 2.34
N ILE A 74 12.82 14.36 3.55
CA ILE A 74 13.19 13.05 4.11
C ILE A 74 11.97 12.13 4.09
N GLN A 75 10.82 12.65 4.48
CA GLN A 75 9.61 11.85 4.52
C GLN A 75 9.06 11.52 3.12
N LEU A 76 9.15 12.46 2.18
CA LEU A 76 8.77 12.22 0.80
C LEU A 76 9.64 11.12 0.17
N LEU A 77 10.94 11.10 0.48
CA LEU A 77 11.87 10.11 -0.02
C LEU A 77 11.75 8.75 0.67
N THR A 78 11.23 8.70 1.89
CA THR A 78 11.11 7.47 2.69
C THR A 78 10.49 6.29 1.94
N PRO A 79 9.30 6.39 1.32
CA PRO A 79 8.70 5.26 0.62
C PRO A 79 9.52 4.78 -0.57
N PHE A 80 10.16 5.69 -1.30
CA PHE A 80 10.99 5.34 -2.46
C PHE A 80 12.26 4.61 -2.04
N VAL A 81 12.96 5.12 -1.04
CA VAL A 81 14.19 4.50 -0.50
C VAL A 81 13.86 3.12 0.08
N THR A 82 12.78 3.01 0.84
CA THR A 82 12.36 1.74 1.44
C THR A 82 11.97 0.73 0.38
N TYR A 83 11.24 1.15 -0.65
CA TYR A 83 10.89 0.32 -1.78
C TYR A 83 12.13 -0.25 -2.49
N LEU A 84 13.07 0.62 -2.87
CA LEU A 84 14.28 0.23 -3.59
C LEU A 84 15.13 -0.75 -2.77
N ILE A 85 15.32 -0.48 -1.48
CA ILE A 85 16.10 -1.36 -0.61
C ILE A 85 15.43 -2.73 -0.47
N ALA A 86 14.11 -2.78 -0.30
CA ALA A 86 13.40 -4.05 -0.19
C ALA A 86 13.49 -4.90 -1.47
N GLU A 87 13.35 -4.28 -2.64
CA GLU A 87 13.50 -4.98 -3.93
C GLU A 87 14.94 -5.52 -4.13
N LEU A 88 15.98 -4.82 -3.63
CA LEU A 88 17.36 -5.34 -3.65
C LEU A 88 17.51 -6.63 -2.84
N PHE A 89 16.73 -6.81 -1.77
CA PHE A 89 16.69 -8.03 -0.96
C PHE A 89 15.65 -9.06 -1.45
N HIS A 90 15.11 -8.89 -2.65
CA HIS A 90 14.04 -9.75 -3.21
C HIS A 90 12.78 -9.83 -2.33
N ALA A 91 12.57 -8.83 -1.48
CA ALA A 91 11.37 -8.66 -0.66
C ALA A 91 10.37 -7.71 -1.34
N SER A 92 9.12 -7.70 -0.92
CA SER A 92 8.12 -6.80 -1.49
C SER A 92 8.37 -5.35 -1.09
N GLY A 93 8.82 -4.52 -2.05
CA GLY A 93 9.02 -3.09 -1.86
C GLY A 93 7.75 -2.35 -1.47
N ILE A 94 6.60 -2.80 -1.96
CA ILE A 94 5.30 -2.19 -1.66
C ILE A 94 4.94 -2.41 -0.18
N ILE A 95 5.05 -3.64 0.31
CA ILE A 95 4.80 -3.96 1.72
C ILE A 95 5.81 -3.23 2.62
N ALA A 96 7.08 -3.20 2.22
CA ALA A 96 8.10 -2.49 2.96
C ALA A 96 7.78 -0.99 3.10
N ALA A 97 7.38 -0.33 2.00
CA ALA A 97 7.00 1.08 2.02
C ALA A 97 5.77 1.34 2.91
N VAL A 98 4.77 0.45 2.88
CA VAL A 98 3.57 0.53 3.73
C VAL A 98 3.95 0.40 5.21
N VAL A 99 4.75 -0.60 5.56
CA VAL A 99 5.18 -0.82 6.95
C VAL A 99 6.05 0.32 7.46
N ALA A 100 6.98 0.83 6.65
CA ALA A 100 7.76 2.02 7.01
C ALA A 100 6.86 3.25 7.23
N GLY A 101 5.83 3.43 6.40
CA GLY A 101 4.82 4.47 6.58
C GLY A 101 4.03 4.33 7.88
N LEU A 102 3.66 3.10 8.28
CA LEU A 102 3.00 2.83 9.56
C LEU A 102 3.91 3.19 10.74
N VAL A 103 5.20 2.79 10.70
CA VAL A 103 6.18 3.14 11.73
C VAL A 103 6.30 4.66 11.87
N HIS A 104 6.35 5.39 10.76
CA HIS A 104 6.34 6.85 10.76
C HIS A 104 5.04 7.44 11.33
N GLY A 105 3.90 6.82 11.05
CA GLY A 105 2.59 7.22 11.57
C GLY A 105 2.53 7.14 13.10
N PHE A 106 2.96 6.03 13.68
CA PHE A 106 2.98 5.84 15.13
C PHE A 106 3.91 6.82 15.86
N GLU A 107 5.08 7.11 15.30
CA GLU A 107 6.02 8.06 15.89
C GLU A 107 5.56 9.51 15.72
N ARG A 108 4.85 9.80 14.62
CA ARG A 108 4.27 11.12 14.35
C ARG A 108 3.38 11.57 15.49
N ASP A 109 2.50 10.72 15.98
CA ASP A 109 1.55 11.09 17.04
C ASP A 109 2.26 11.44 18.36
N ARG A 110 3.42 10.84 18.64
CA ARG A 110 4.24 11.16 19.81
C ARG A 110 5.02 12.46 19.69
N ILE A 111 5.50 12.81 18.49
CA ILE A 111 6.35 13.99 18.27
C ILE A 111 5.52 15.24 17.95
N MET A 112 4.38 15.09 17.31
CA MET A 112 3.58 16.21 16.79
C MET A 112 2.61 16.83 17.78
N GLN A 113 2.39 16.27 18.96
CA GLN A 113 1.66 16.97 20.02
C GLN A 113 2.32 18.32 20.40
N VAL A 114 3.57 18.55 19.96
CA VAL A 114 4.35 19.73 20.33
C VAL A 114 4.41 20.83 19.23
N ARG A 115 4.12 20.53 17.93
CA ARG A 115 4.33 21.49 16.83
C ARG A 115 3.27 21.44 15.73
N THR A 116 2.20 22.18 15.90
CA THR A 116 1.06 22.30 14.97
C THR A 116 1.47 22.76 13.55
N GLN A 117 2.48 23.62 13.42
CA GLN A 117 2.94 24.15 12.12
C GLN A 117 3.57 23.06 11.23
N LEU A 118 4.34 22.13 11.81
CA LEU A 118 4.91 20.99 11.09
C LEU A 118 3.81 20.08 10.56
N GLN A 119 2.76 19.88 11.31
CA GLN A 119 1.62 19.04 10.94
C GLN A 119 0.83 19.61 9.76
N MET A 120 0.59 20.93 9.76
CA MET A 120 -0.13 21.60 8.67
C MET A 120 0.65 21.55 7.37
N SER A 121 1.93 21.90 7.38
CA SER A 121 2.81 21.83 6.20
C SER A 121 2.89 20.44 5.62
N TYR A 122 2.95 19.43 6.49
CA TYR A 122 3.01 18.04 6.16
C TYR A 122 1.75 17.53 5.46
N ASN A 123 0.58 17.77 6.04
CA ASN A 123 -0.70 17.37 5.45
C ASN A 123 -0.93 18.05 4.10
N HIS A 124 -0.54 19.31 3.98
CA HIS A 124 -0.66 20.05 2.73
C HIS A 124 0.21 19.44 1.63
N THR A 125 1.47 19.13 1.91
CA THR A 125 2.37 18.48 0.95
C THR A 125 1.83 17.12 0.49
N TRP A 126 1.33 16.30 1.42
CA TRP A 126 0.76 15.00 1.07
C TRP A 126 -0.52 15.09 0.25
N ASN A 127 -1.38 16.07 0.52
CA ASN A 127 -2.58 16.30 -0.27
C ASN A 127 -2.25 16.70 -1.70
N ILE A 128 -1.29 17.61 -1.89
CA ILE A 128 -0.83 18.01 -3.23
C ILE A 128 -0.20 16.84 -3.95
N LEU A 129 0.69 16.10 -3.28
CA LEU A 129 1.35 14.93 -3.86
C LEU A 129 0.33 13.86 -4.26
N GLY A 130 -0.64 13.56 -3.40
CA GLY A 130 -1.71 12.61 -3.69
C GLY A 130 -2.52 13.02 -4.91
N TYR A 131 -2.86 14.30 -5.04
CA TYR A 131 -3.56 14.83 -6.20
C TYR A 131 -2.75 14.66 -7.49
N VAL A 132 -1.47 15.04 -7.46
CA VAL A 132 -0.57 14.92 -8.62
C VAL A 132 -0.35 13.46 -9.02
N LEU A 133 -0.09 12.58 -8.04
CA LEU A 133 0.10 11.15 -8.30
C LEU A 133 -1.15 10.49 -8.85
N ASN A 134 -2.32 10.82 -8.33
CA ASN A 134 -3.59 10.32 -8.88
C ASN A 134 -3.78 10.79 -10.33
N GLY A 135 -3.56 12.06 -10.60
CA GLY A 135 -3.62 12.58 -11.98
C GLY A 135 -2.66 11.85 -12.92
N PHE A 136 -1.44 11.58 -12.45
CA PHE A 136 -0.44 10.85 -13.21
C PHE A 136 -0.84 9.39 -13.49
N VAL A 137 -1.35 8.68 -12.47
CA VAL A 137 -1.85 7.30 -12.63
C VAL A 137 -3.00 7.23 -13.61
N PHE A 138 -4.00 8.12 -13.50
CA PHE A 138 -5.12 8.15 -14.44
C PHE A 138 -4.69 8.53 -15.87
N SER A 139 -3.70 9.40 -16.03
CA SER A 139 -3.13 9.74 -17.34
C SER A 139 -2.44 8.54 -17.98
N ILE A 140 -1.63 7.80 -17.21
CA ILE A 140 -0.99 6.56 -17.68
C ILE A 140 -2.04 5.52 -18.06
N LEU A 141 -3.06 5.31 -17.23
CA LEU A 141 -4.15 4.38 -17.54
C LEU A 141 -4.89 4.78 -18.80
N GLY A 142 -5.20 6.08 -18.96
CA GLY A 142 -5.84 6.61 -20.17
C GLY A 142 -5.01 6.38 -21.43
N PHE A 143 -3.69 6.35 -21.34
CA PHE A 143 -2.79 6.04 -22.45
C PHE A 143 -2.65 4.54 -22.71
N LEU A 144 -2.50 3.71 -21.67
CA LEU A 144 -2.25 2.27 -21.80
C LEU A 144 -3.51 1.48 -22.21
N VAL A 145 -4.68 1.84 -21.70
CA VAL A 145 -5.91 1.09 -21.98
C VAL A 145 -6.25 1.02 -23.47
N PRO A 146 -6.25 2.13 -24.24
CA PRO A 146 -6.47 2.08 -25.68
C PRO A 146 -5.43 1.24 -26.43
N GLU A 147 -4.15 1.32 -26.03
CA GLU A 147 -3.07 0.55 -26.66
C GLU A 147 -3.30 -0.96 -26.47
N VAL A 148 -3.63 -1.37 -25.25
CA VAL A 148 -3.94 -2.77 -24.94
C VAL A 148 -5.15 -3.26 -25.72
N ILE A 149 -6.23 -2.47 -25.81
CA ILE A 149 -7.43 -2.82 -26.57
C ILE A 149 -7.10 -3.00 -28.06
N ILE A 150 -6.37 -2.06 -28.66
CA ILE A 150 -5.96 -2.14 -30.05
C ILE A 150 -5.09 -3.38 -30.31
N LYS A 151 -4.18 -3.71 -29.39
CA LYS A 151 -3.32 -4.88 -29.49
C LYS A 151 -4.11 -6.18 -29.43
N ILE A 152 -5.08 -6.29 -28.53
CA ILE A 152 -5.98 -7.44 -28.41
C ILE A 152 -6.80 -7.62 -29.70
N ILE A 153 -7.39 -6.55 -30.23
CA ILE A 153 -8.18 -6.61 -31.46
C ILE A 153 -7.34 -7.09 -32.66
N LYS A 154 -6.08 -6.66 -32.74
CA LYS A 154 -5.18 -7.04 -33.84
C LYS A 154 -4.64 -8.47 -33.72
N THR A 155 -4.39 -8.95 -32.51
CA THR A 155 -3.73 -10.26 -32.30
C THR A 155 -4.72 -11.42 -32.23
N GLU A 156 -5.88 -11.21 -31.59
CA GLU A 156 -6.86 -12.27 -31.29
C GLU A 156 -8.31 -11.79 -31.44
N PRO A 157 -8.77 -11.42 -32.66
CA PRO A 157 -10.11 -10.85 -32.84
C PRO A 157 -11.24 -11.80 -32.44
N HIS A 158 -11.03 -13.12 -32.53
CA HIS A 158 -12.03 -14.15 -32.20
C HIS A 158 -12.26 -14.29 -30.68
N ASN A 159 -11.27 -13.93 -29.87
CA ASN A 159 -11.34 -14.06 -28.41
C ASN A 159 -11.81 -12.79 -27.69
N LEU A 160 -12.09 -11.72 -28.46
CA LEU A 160 -12.44 -10.41 -27.86
C LEU A 160 -13.69 -10.49 -26.98
N ILE A 161 -14.75 -11.15 -27.46
CA ILE A 161 -16.01 -11.31 -26.70
C ILE A 161 -15.77 -12.12 -25.43
N PHE A 162 -14.96 -13.17 -25.52
CA PHE A 162 -14.59 -14.01 -24.39
C PHE A 162 -13.78 -13.23 -23.35
N LEU A 163 -12.81 -12.42 -23.78
CA LEU A 163 -12.00 -11.57 -22.88
C LEU A 163 -12.83 -10.50 -22.19
N ILE A 164 -13.74 -9.84 -22.91
CA ILE A 164 -14.68 -8.87 -22.32
C ILE A 164 -15.59 -9.57 -21.31
N GLY A 165 -16.11 -10.77 -21.65
CA GLY A 165 -16.94 -11.56 -20.75
C GLY A 165 -16.21 -11.92 -19.45
N ILE A 166 -14.98 -12.41 -19.54
CA ILE A 166 -14.15 -12.68 -18.35
C ILE A 166 -13.91 -11.42 -17.53
N THR A 167 -13.59 -10.31 -18.17
CA THR A 167 -13.33 -9.03 -17.48
C THR A 167 -14.56 -8.58 -16.68
N ILE A 168 -15.76 -8.68 -17.27
CA ILE A 168 -17.02 -8.36 -16.59
C ILE A 168 -17.27 -9.32 -15.42
N VAL A 169 -17.07 -10.62 -15.62
CA VAL A 169 -17.26 -11.63 -14.56
C VAL A 169 -16.31 -11.38 -13.39
N VAL A 170 -15.03 -11.10 -13.67
CA VAL A 170 -14.03 -10.78 -12.62
C VAL A 170 -14.39 -9.49 -11.89
N ALA A 171 -14.80 -8.44 -12.61
CA ALA A 171 -15.21 -7.19 -12.01
C ALA A 171 -16.43 -7.38 -11.09
N LEU A 172 -17.45 -8.11 -11.54
CA LEU A 172 -18.62 -8.44 -10.73
C LEU A 172 -18.27 -9.30 -9.51
N ALA A 173 -17.38 -10.29 -9.66
CA ALA A 173 -16.93 -11.12 -8.56
C ALA A 173 -16.20 -10.29 -7.48
N VAL A 174 -15.32 -9.37 -7.88
CA VAL A 174 -14.62 -8.46 -6.96
C VAL A 174 -15.62 -7.56 -6.23
N TYR A 175 -16.61 -7.00 -6.93
CA TYR A 175 -17.67 -6.18 -6.33
C TYR A 175 -18.53 -6.96 -5.34
N LEU A 176 -18.95 -8.17 -5.72
CA LEU A 176 -19.75 -9.05 -4.85
C LEU A 176 -18.97 -9.45 -3.60
N PHE A 177 -17.68 -9.81 -3.77
CA PHE A 177 -16.83 -10.17 -2.64
C PHE A 177 -16.63 -9.00 -1.67
N ARG A 178 -16.42 -7.79 -2.19
CA ARG A 178 -16.33 -6.57 -1.39
C ARG A 178 -17.64 -6.25 -0.66
N PHE A 179 -18.78 -6.43 -1.34
CA PHE A 179 -20.10 -6.23 -0.75
C PHE A 179 -20.37 -7.22 0.39
N VAL A 180 -20.09 -8.51 0.17
CA VAL A 180 -20.23 -9.56 1.18
C VAL A 180 -19.31 -9.28 2.37
N TRP A 181 -18.03 -8.88 2.12
CA TRP A 181 -17.09 -8.55 3.16
C TRP A 181 -17.57 -7.40 4.04
N VAL A 182 -18.03 -6.31 3.43
CA VAL A 182 -18.50 -5.13 4.17
C VAL A 182 -19.82 -5.43 4.90
N TYR A 183 -20.76 -6.11 4.26
CA TYR A 183 -22.09 -6.34 4.85
C TYR A 183 -22.11 -7.43 5.91
N VAL A 184 -21.32 -8.48 5.74
CA VAL A 184 -21.31 -9.64 6.64
C VAL A 184 -20.29 -9.48 7.77
N LEU A 185 -19.10 -9.06 7.45
CA LEU A 185 -17.99 -9.02 8.43
C LEU A 185 -17.91 -7.70 9.22
N TYR A 186 -18.26 -6.57 8.62
CA TYR A 186 -18.22 -5.27 9.30
C TYR A 186 -19.07 -5.20 10.56
N PRO A 187 -20.34 -5.64 10.57
CA PRO A 187 -21.16 -5.64 11.78
C PRO A 187 -20.61 -6.59 12.88
N TYR A 188 -20.03 -7.73 12.51
CA TYR A 188 -19.40 -8.62 13.49
C TYR A 188 -18.15 -8.00 14.13
N PHE A 189 -17.32 -7.33 13.35
CA PHE A 189 -16.16 -6.59 13.87
C PHE A 189 -16.60 -5.40 14.74
N TYR A 190 -17.62 -4.66 14.35
CA TYR A 190 -18.13 -3.53 15.11
C TYR A 190 -18.73 -3.95 16.47
N LEU A 191 -19.47 -5.05 16.50
CA LEU A 191 -20.00 -5.65 17.73
C LEU A 191 -18.90 -6.20 18.65
N ALA A 192 -17.81 -6.71 18.11
CA ALA A 192 -16.68 -7.21 18.89
C ALA A 192 -15.81 -6.09 19.50
N ILE A 193 -15.72 -4.91 18.83
CA ILE A 193 -14.90 -3.78 19.27
C ILE A 193 -15.69 -2.81 20.18
N SER A 194 -17.00 -2.75 20.07
CA SER A 194 -17.86 -1.84 20.85
C SER A 194 -17.73 -1.98 22.38
N PRO A 195 -17.57 -3.17 22.97
CA PRO A 195 -17.33 -3.29 24.41
C PRO A 195 -15.95 -2.77 24.83
N PHE A 196 -14.95 -2.86 23.97
CA PHE A 196 -13.58 -2.38 24.26
C PHE A 196 -13.51 -0.83 24.23
N GLN A 197 -14.19 -0.18 23.29
CA GLN A 197 -14.31 1.28 23.24
C GLN A 197 -15.06 1.84 24.47
N LYS A 198 -16.12 1.16 24.93
CA LYS A 198 -16.85 1.57 26.15
C LYS A 198 -16.00 1.43 27.42
N MET A 199 -15.04 0.51 27.47
CA MET A 199 -14.13 0.40 28.62
C MET A 199 -13.07 1.51 28.63
N MET A 200 -12.61 1.95 27.45
CA MET A 200 -11.62 3.03 27.38
C MET A 200 -12.21 4.40 27.76
N THR A 201 -13.41 4.71 27.28
CA THR A 201 -14.07 5.99 27.62
C THR A 201 -14.56 6.07 29.07
N LYS A 202 -14.69 4.95 29.78
CA LYS A 202 -15.11 4.92 31.19
C LYS A 202 -13.95 5.12 32.17
N ASN A 203 -12.69 5.07 31.70
CA ASN A 203 -11.49 5.30 32.52
C ASN A 203 -10.97 6.75 32.46
N ASP A 204 -11.61 7.61 31.65
CA ASP A 204 -11.23 9.03 31.49
C ASP A 204 -12.16 9.99 32.25
N ASP A 205 -13.14 9.46 33.01
CA ASP A 205 -13.97 10.18 34.01
C ASP A 205 -13.53 9.77 35.44
#